data_e5df437abbe91c19f7136fdb38143f9f
#
_entry.id   e5df437abbe91c19f7136fdb38143f9f
#
_cell.length_a   1.000
_cell.length_b   1.000
_cell.length_c   1.000
_cell.angle_alpha   90.00
_cell.angle_beta   90.00
_cell.angle_gamma   90.00
#
_symmetry.space_group_name_H-M   'P 1'
#
loop_
_entity.id
_entity.type
_entity.pdbx_description
1 polymer ?
#
loop_
_entity_poly.entity_id
_entity_poly.type
_entity_poly.pdbx_seq_one_letter_code
_entity_poly.pdbx_strand_id
1 'polypeptide(L)'
;RILQGSVVDLRFKADQALTELRLDIEDQEPRALELTADGWYQFADRPEESIAFKTILKNEHNLENKTKPSSRFIVYQDLPPAVRVLDPTKDIAKKSEDTVAIEFEATDDFGIKSAQLIVSQIDADGNKSLTELPIDLEEEAGDKAIRKEFELDLSQFDLKQGDQLSYVVSVTD
;
A
#
# COMPACT_ATOMS: atom_id res chain seq x y z
N ARG A 1 -8.50 0.42 12.71
CA ARG A 1 -7.49 0.95 11.78
C ARG A 1 -8.08 0.95 10.39
N ILE A 2 -7.76 1.95 9.60
CA ILE A 2 -8.23 2.11 8.22
C ILE A 2 -7.08 2.60 7.34
N LEU A 3 -7.06 2.16 6.09
CA LEU A 3 -6.09 2.63 5.11
C LEU A 3 -6.46 4.06 4.66
N GLN A 4 -5.47 4.90 4.45
CA GLN A 4 -5.68 6.25 3.89
C GLN A 4 -6.48 6.16 2.57
N GLY A 5 -7.44 7.07 2.40
CA GLY A 5 -8.33 7.05 1.24
C GLY A 5 -9.55 6.11 1.35
N SER A 6 -9.64 5.29 2.42
CA SER A 6 -10.83 4.47 2.68
C SER A 6 -12.04 5.33 3.01
N VAL A 7 -13.22 4.87 2.58
CA VAL A 7 -14.49 5.47 3.00
C VAL A 7 -14.92 4.82 4.31
N VAL A 8 -15.22 5.65 5.31
CA VAL A 8 -15.79 5.24 6.59
C VAL A 8 -17.28 5.56 6.58
N ASP A 9 -18.10 4.56 6.82
CA ASP A 9 -19.54 4.71 7.01
C ASP A 9 -19.91 4.25 8.42
N LEU A 10 -20.30 5.21 9.26
CA LEU A 10 -20.76 4.94 10.62
C LEU A 10 -22.28 5.09 10.69
N ARG A 11 -22.91 4.11 11.28
CA ARG A 11 -24.35 4.11 11.51
C ARG A 11 -24.64 3.98 12.98
N PHE A 12 -25.52 4.85 13.49
CA PHE A 12 -25.95 4.86 14.87
C PHE A 12 -27.46 4.66 14.93
N LYS A 13 -27.92 3.85 15.85
CA LYS A 13 -29.34 3.69 16.15
C LYS A 13 -29.57 4.08 17.61
N ALA A 14 -30.51 4.97 17.84
CA ALA A 14 -30.93 5.34 19.18
C ALA A 14 -32.18 4.55 19.55
N ASP A 15 -32.31 4.19 20.81
CA ASP A 15 -33.48 3.54 21.41
C ASP A 15 -34.58 4.54 21.78
N GLN A 16 -34.26 5.83 21.73
CA GLN A 16 -35.15 6.94 22.01
C GLN A 16 -35.10 7.98 20.90
N ALA A 17 -36.14 8.81 20.81
CA ALA A 17 -36.14 9.94 19.92
C ALA A 17 -35.09 10.96 20.34
N LEU A 18 -34.22 11.35 19.41
CA LEU A 18 -33.22 12.37 19.59
C LEU A 18 -33.59 13.61 18.77
N THR A 19 -33.29 14.78 19.32
CA THR A 19 -33.36 16.05 18.58
C THR A 19 -32.05 16.31 17.84
N GLU A 20 -30.93 15.72 18.33
CA GLU A 20 -29.62 15.88 17.73
C GLU A 20 -28.74 14.67 18.07
N LEU A 21 -28.03 14.19 17.08
CA LEU A 21 -26.85 13.33 17.23
C LEU A 21 -25.71 13.99 16.50
N ARG A 22 -24.62 14.28 17.19
CA ARG A 22 -23.44 14.88 16.58
C ARG A 22 -22.16 14.17 17.01
N LEU A 23 -21.16 14.25 16.15
CA LEU A 23 -19.79 13.88 16.45
C LEU A 23 -19.01 15.15 16.76
N ASP A 24 -18.46 15.20 17.95
CA ASP A 24 -17.54 16.24 18.39
C ASP A 24 -16.13 15.75 18.07
N ILE A 25 -15.61 16.21 16.92
CA ILE A 25 -14.35 15.74 16.35
C ILE A 25 -13.24 16.66 16.87
N GLU A 26 -12.15 16.04 17.32
CA GLU A 26 -10.98 16.77 17.83
C GLU A 26 -10.40 17.66 16.72
N ASP A 27 -10.13 18.92 17.04
CA ASP A 27 -9.59 19.95 16.14
C ASP A 27 -10.44 20.27 14.88
N GLN A 28 -11.73 19.92 14.89
CA GLN A 28 -12.65 20.19 13.80
C GLN A 28 -14.00 20.73 14.33
N GLU A 29 -14.79 21.32 13.42
CA GLU A 29 -16.17 21.69 13.72
C GLU A 29 -17.01 20.43 14.00
N PRO A 30 -17.88 20.45 15.04
CA PRO A 30 -18.78 19.35 15.32
C PRO A 30 -19.69 19.04 14.12
N ARG A 31 -19.87 17.77 13.80
CA ARG A 31 -20.73 17.33 12.69
C ARG A 31 -22.02 16.71 13.21
N ALA A 32 -23.14 17.35 12.89
CA ALA A 32 -24.47 16.75 13.13
C ALA A 32 -24.74 15.66 12.11
N LEU A 33 -25.36 14.57 12.56
CA LEU A 33 -25.73 13.44 11.73
C LEU A 33 -27.21 13.54 11.37
N GLU A 34 -27.52 13.24 10.11
CA GLU A 34 -28.90 13.20 9.63
C GLU A 34 -29.55 11.85 9.92
N LEU A 35 -30.84 11.90 10.31
CA LEU A 35 -31.66 10.71 10.47
C LEU A 35 -32.15 10.23 9.09
N THR A 36 -31.78 9.04 8.71
CA THR A 36 -32.21 8.42 7.46
C THR A 36 -33.64 7.88 7.54
N ALA A 37 -34.27 7.60 6.41
CA ALA A 37 -35.66 7.11 6.36
C ALA A 37 -35.86 5.75 7.06
N ASP A 38 -34.81 4.95 7.20
CA ASP A 38 -34.79 3.65 7.88
C ASP A 38 -34.46 3.74 9.38
N GLY A 39 -34.36 4.98 9.91
CA GLY A 39 -34.21 5.26 11.33
C GLY A 39 -32.78 5.15 11.87
N TRP A 40 -31.78 5.29 10.99
CA TRP A 40 -30.38 5.35 11.38
C TRP A 40 -29.83 6.77 11.26
N TYR A 41 -28.94 7.13 12.13
CA TYR A 41 -28.09 8.30 11.94
C TYR A 41 -26.83 7.87 11.22
N GLN A 42 -26.48 8.56 10.16
CA GLN A 42 -25.36 8.18 9.29
C GLN A 42 -24.30 9.28 9.23
N PHE A 43 -23.05 8.84 9.28
CA PHE A 43 -21.87 9.67 9.07
C PHE A 43 -20.98 8.95 8.06
N ALA A 44 -20.71 9.61 6.94
CA ALA A 44 -19.76 9.12 5.95
C ALA A 44 -18.63 10.13 5.80
N ASP A 45 -17.40 9.63 5.79
CA ASP A 45 -16.20 10.46 5.64
C ASP A 45 -15.08 9.67 4.96
N ARG A 46 -14.08 10.39 4.47
CA ARG A 46 -12.85 9.82 3.93
C ARG A 46 -11.66 10.48 4.65
N PRO A 47 -11.36 10.06 5.87
CA PRO A 47 -10.32 10.68 6.66
C PRO A 47 -8.93 10.44 6.05
N GLU A 48 -8.17 11.50 5.90
CA GLU A 48 -6.78 11.47 5.44
C GLU A 48 -5.80 11.30 6.60
N GLU A 49 -6.24 11.68 7.82
CA GLU A 49 -5.48 11.60 9.05
C GLU A 49 -6.29 10.91 10.15
N SER A 50 -5.59 10.42 11.17
CA SER A 50 -6.24 9.82 12.34
C SER A 50 -7.09 10.85 13.06
N ILE A 51 -8.34 10.52 13.33
CA ILE A 51 -9.29 11.39 14.02
C ILE A 51 -9.85 10.74 15.29
N ALA A 52 -9.98 11.52 16.33
CA ALA A 52 -10.72 11.15 17.54
C ALA A 52 -12.02 11.95 17.61
N PHE A 53 -13.08 11.33 18.07
CA PHE A 53 -14.38 11.97 18.20
C PHE A 53 -15.15 11.47 19.41
N LYS A 54 -16.03 12.32 19.92
CA LYS A 54 -17.01 12.00 20.97
C LYS A 54 -18.40 12.03 20.38
N THR A 55 -19.24 11.07 20.79
CA THR A 55 -20.64 11.04 20.37
C THR A 55 -21.50 11.80 21.37
N ILE A 56 -22.17 12.81 20.91
CA ILE A 56 -23.10 13.64 21.69
C ILE A 56 -24.52 13.35 21.22
N LEU A 57 -25.35 12.94 22.16
CA LEU A 57 -26.77 12.67 21.97
C LEU A 57 -27.58 13.70 22.72
N LYS A 58 -28.61 14.28 22.09
CA LYS A 58 -29.49 15.26 22.71
C LYS A 58 -30.93 14.84 22.49
N ASN A 59 -31.71 14.82 23.56
CA ASN A 59 -33.12 14.46 23.51
C ASN A 59 -34.03 15.70 23.39
N GLU A 60 -35.36 15.50 23.31
CA GLU A 60 -36.37 16.54 23.20
C GLU A 60 -36.40 17.52 24.40
N HIS A 61 -35.87 17.10 25.56
CA HIS A 61 -35.75 17.94 26.74
C HIS A 61 -34.41 18.73 26.81
N ASN A 62 -33.66 18.77 25.73
CA ASN A 62 -32.32 19.37 25.63
C ASN A 62 -31.27 18.77 26.60
N LEU A 63 -31.49 17.52 27.03
CA LEU A 63 -30.52 16.82 27.87
C LEU A 63 -29.52 16.07 27.00
N GLU A 64 -28.25 16.26 27.30
CA GLU A 64 -27.15 15.52 26.65
C GLU A 64 -26.79 14.26 27.48
N ASN A 65 -26.20 13.27 26.78
CA ASN A 65 -25.66 12.08 27.43
C ASN A 65 -24.56 12.44 28.44
N LYS A 66 -24.65 11.88 29.64
CA LYS A 66 -23.67 12.11 30.72
C LYS A 66 -22.29 11.54 30.33
N THR A 67 -22.28 10.34 29.79
CA THR A 67 -21.06 9.70 29.28
C THR A 67 -20.97 9.99 27.80
N LYS A 68 -19.88 10.63 27.41
CA LYS A 68 -19.56 10.95 26.01
C LYS A 68 -18.54 9.93 25.53
N PRO A 69 -18.95 8.81 24.93
CA PRO A 69 -18.02 7.79 24.47
C PRO A 69 -17.08 8.38 23.42
N SER A 70 -15.79 8.16 23.63
CA SER A 70 -14.76 8.56 22.70
C SER A 70 -14.36 7.36 21.82
N SER A 71 -14.29 7.61 20.55
CA SER A 71 -13.83 6.64 19.54
C SER A 71 -12.79 7.32 18.65
N ARG A 72 -11.98 6.51 17.97
CA ARG A 72 -11.02 7.05 17.01
C ARG A 72 -10.83 6.12 15.82
N PHE A 73 -10.55 6.71 14.67
CA PHE A 73 -9.96 6.03 13.53
C PHE A 73 -8.46 6.28 13.56
N ILE A 74 -7.70 5.21 13.36
CA ILE A 74 -6.27 5.30 13.13
C ILE A 74 -6.08 5.07 11.64
N VAL A 75 -5.73 6.14 10.93
CA VAL A 75 -5.40 6.10 9.51
C VAL A 75 -3.92 5.75 9.39
N TYR A 76 -3.60 4.85 8.50
CA TYR A 76 -2.23 4.51 8.12
C TYR A 76 -2.08 4.56 6.60
N GLN A 77 -0.88 4.87 6.17
CA GLN A 77 -0.54 4.91 4.76
C GLN A 77 -0.07 3.53 4.32
N ASP A 78 -0.36 3.20 3.07
CA ASP A 78 0.26 2.12 2.37
C ASP A 78 1.74 2.46 2.12
N LEU A 79 2.61 1.53 2.36
CA LEU A 79 4.04 1.69 2.11
C LEU A 79 4.42 0.87 0.89
N PRO A 80 5.26 1.42 0.01
CA PRO A 80 5.70 0.65 -1.15
C PRO A 80 6.45 -0.61 -0.71
N PRO A 81 6.37 -1.70 -1.51
CA PRO A 81 7.11 -2.92 -1.24
C PRO A 81 8.61 -2.70 -1.03
N ALA A 82 9.17 -3.41 -0.08
CA ALA A 82 10.62 -3.46 0.14
C ALA A 82 11.22 -4.65 -0.59
N VAL A 83 12.30 -4.42 -1.35
CA VAL A 83 12.99 -5.46 -2.10
C VAL A 83 14.48 -5.45 -1.79
N ARG A 84 15.07 -6.64 -1.71
CA ARG A 84 16.51 -6.81 -1.50
C ARG A 84 17.04 -7.96 -2.37
N VAL A 85 18.07 -7.67 -3.15
CA VAL A 85 18.83 -8.70 -3.87
C VAL A 85 19.76 -9.42 -2.87
N LEU A 86 19.73 -10.72 -2.88
CA LEU A 86 20.50 -11.60 -2.01
C LEU A 86 21.78 -12.08 -2.69
N ASP A 87 21.68 -12.42 -3.99
CA ASP A 87 22.80 -12.85 -4.82
C ASP A 87 22.55 -12.44 -6.28
N PRO A 88 23.58 -11.98 -7.03
CA PRO A 88 24.91 -11.59 -6.57
C PRO A 88 24.90 -10.25 -5.82
N THR A 89 25.70 -10.17 -4.74
CA THR A 89 25.89 -8.93 -3.95
C THR A 89 27.09 -8.11 -4.37
N LYS A 90 27.83 -8.56 -5.40
CA LYS A 90 29.06 -7.95 -5.92
C LYS A 90 29.05 -8.02 -7.43
N ASP A 91 29.83 -7.13 -8.05
CA ASP A 91 30.09 -7.20 -9.48
C ASP A 91 30.73 -8.51 -9.87
N ILE A 92 30.23 -9.10 -10.93
CA ILE A 92 30.71 -10.38 -11.48
C ILE A 92 31.09 -10.20 -12.93
N ALA A 93 32.13 -10.89 -13.36
CA ALA A 93 32.51 -10.97 -14.77
C ALA A 93 31.94 -12.27 -15.37
N LYS A 94 31.23 -12.14 -16.48
CA LYS A 94 30.56 -13.21 -17.19
C LYS A 94 30.82 -13.12 -18.69
N LYS A 95 30.59 -14.22 -19.39
CA LYS A 95 30.57 -14.21 -20.85
C LYS A 95 29.17 -13.95 -21.37
N SER A 96 29.05 -13.54 -22.62
CA SER A 96 27.76 -13.26 -23.27
C SER A 96 26.83 -14.47 -23.38
N GLU A 97 27.37 -15.70 -23.35
CA GLU A 97 26.61 -16.93 -23.37
C GLU A 97 26.25 -17.51 -22.00
N ASP A 98 26.68 -16.84 -20.91
CA ASP A 98 26.41 -17.31 -19.54
C ASP A 98 24.99 -16.92 -19.08
N THR A 99 24.52 -17.63 -18.07
CA THR A 99 23.33 -17.26 -17.29
C THR A 99 23.77 -16.73 -15.92
N VAL A 100 23.03 -15.79 -15.39
CA VAL A 100 23.22 -15.23 -14.05
C VAL A 100 21.97 -15.53 -13.21
N ALA A 101 22.12 -16.34 -12.17
CA ALA A 101 21.07 -16.51 -11.18
C ALA A 101 21.03 -15.24 -10.28
N ILE A 102 19.84 -14.64 -10.18
CA ILE A 102 19.57 -13.47 -9.35
C ILE A 102 18.56 -13.90 -8.30
N GLU A 103 19.02 -13.96 -7.06
CA GLU A 103 18.15 -14.25 -5.92
C GLU A 103 17.74 -12.97 -5.22
N PHE A 104 16.45 -12.80 -4.93
CA PHE A 104 15.93 -11.65 -4.22
C PHE A 104 14.82 -12.05 -3.25
N GLU A 105 14.60 -11.20 -2.27
CA GLU A 105 13.42 -11.23 -1.40
C GLU A 105 12.68 -9.90 -1.49
N ALA A 106 11.37 -9.97 -1.34
CA ALA A 106 10.53 -8.80 -1.26
C ALA A 106 9.45 -8.98 -0.19
N THR A 107 9.06 -7.88 0.46
CA THR A 107 8.02 -7.86 1.49
C THR A 107 7.11 -6.68 1.32
N ASP A 108 5.82 -6.88 1.59
CA ASP A 108 4.79 -5.86 1.54
C ASP A 108 3.69 -6.18 2.56
N ASP A 109 2.98 -5.17 3.08
CA ASP A 109 1.91 -5.37 4.07
C ASP A 109 0.55 -5.71 3.44
N PHE A 110 0.36 -5.47 2.14
CA PHE A 110 -0.84 -5.83 1.38
C PHE A 110 -0.65 -7.03 0.44
N GLY A 111 0.57 -7.30 0.04
CA GLY A 111 0.94 -8.40 -0.82
C GLY A 111 1.44 -7.96 -2.19
N ILE A 112 2.42 -8.69 -2.70
CA ILE A 112 3.14 -8.37 -3.93
C ILE A 112 2.36 -8.91 -5.13
N LYS A 113 1.95 -8.04 -6.06
CA LYS A 113 1.21 -8.42 -7.26
C LYS A 113 2.10 -8.77 -8.44
N SER A 114 3.19 -8.03 -8.61
CA SER A 114 4.09 -8.27 -9.72
C SER A 114 5.54 -7.99 -9.36
N ALA A 115 6.43 -8.64 -10.11
CA ALA A 115 7.87 -8.39 -10.05
C ALA A 115 8.44 -8.35 -11.46
N GLN A 116 9.47 -7.53 -11.66
CA GLN A 116 10.21 -7.46 -12.92
C GLN A 116 11.67 -7.14 -12.65
N LEU A 117 12.52 -7.61 -13.56
CA LEU A 117 13.93 -7.23 -13.63
C LEU A 117 14.10 -6.15 -14.69
N ILE A 118 14.62 -5.00 -14.31
CA ILE A 118 14.96 -3.90 -15.20
C ILE A 118 16.46 -3.96 -15.44
N VAL A 119 16.86 -4.34 -16.64
CA VAL A 119 18.26 -4.46 -17.04
C VAL A 119 18.69 -3.23 -17.83
N SER A 120 19.78 -2.60 -17.43
CA SER A 120 20.39 -1.48 -18.12
C SER A 120 21.73 -1.93 -18.71
N GLN A 121 21.85 -1.89 -20.03
CA GLN A 121 23.10 -2.13 -20.76
C GLN A 121 23.74 -0.79 -21.13
N ILE A 122 25.04 -0.68 -20.91
CA ILE A 122 25.87 0.44 -21.37
C ILE A 122 26.93 -0.15 -22.28
N ASP A 123 26.91 0.24 -23.56
CA ASP A 123 27.92 -0.18 -24.54
C ASP A 123 29.24 0.60 -24.42
N ALA A 124 30.25 0.18 -25.19
CA ALA A 124 31.57 0.79 -25.18
C ALA A 124 31.57 2.26 -25.64
N ASP A 125 30.54 2.70 -26.38
CA ASP A 125 30.34 4.06 -26.84
C ASP A 125 29.57 4.93 -25.84
N GLY A 126 29.11 4.34 -24.74
CA GLY A 126 28.34 4.99 -23.68
C GLY A 126 26.84 5.09 -23.96
N ASN A 127 26.32 4.39 -24.98
CA ASN A 127 24.87 4.34 -25.23
C ASN A 127 24.20 3.45 -24.19
N LYS A 128 23.06 3.89 -23.70
CA LYS A 128 22.28 3.18 -22.70
C LYS A 128 21.01 2.61 -23.30
N SER A 129 20.75 1.32 -23.08
CA SER A 129 19.49 0.68 -23.35
C SER A 129 18.88 0.09 -22.09
N LEU A 130 17.54 0.00 -22.04
CA LEU A 130 16.80 -0.60 -20.95
C LEU A 130 15.93 -1.73 -21.47
N THR A 131 15.93 -2.84 -20.76
CA THR A 131 15.07 -4.01 -21.03
C THR A 131 14.36 -4.40 -19.76
N GLU A 132 13.03 -4.55 -19.85
CA GLU A 132 12.19 -5.00 -18.74
C GLU A 132 11.83 -6.47 -18.95
N LEU A 133 12.14 -7.31 -17.98
CA LEU A 133 11.89 -8.73 -17.99
C LEU A 133 10.92 -9.07 -16.86
N PRO A 134 9.71 -9.54 -17.15
CA PRO A 134 8.77 -9.93 -16.11
C PRO A 134 9.29 -11.16 -15.36
N ILE A 135 9.09 -11.15 -14.03
CA ILE A 135 9.38 -12.29 -13.17
C ILE A 135 8.05 -12.94 -12.80
N ASP A 136 7.89 -14.20 -13.15
CA ASP A 136 6.69 -14.95 -12.82
C ASP A 136 6.69 -15.29 -11.32
N LEU A 137 5.69 -14.80 -10.61
CA LEU A 137 5.48 -15.07 -9.18
C LEU A 137 4.71 -16.38 -8.95
N GLU A 138 4.10 -16.97 -10.00
CA GLU A 138 3.31 -18.19 -9.88
C GLU A 138 2.21 -18.11 -8.82
N GLU A 139 2.19 -19.03 -7.85
CA GLU A 139 1.23 -19.06 -6.76
C GLU A 139 1.53 -18.03 -5.65
N GLU A 140 2.71 -17.40 -5.67
CA GLU A 140 3.12 -16.41 -4.64
C GLU A 140 2.60 -15.00 -4.92
N ALA A 141 1.91 -14.78 -6.06
CA ALA A 141 1.26 -13.50 -6.35
C ALA A 141 0.19 -13.18 -5.28
N GLY A 142 0.35 -12.05 -4.60
CA GLY A 142 -0.48 -11.65 -3.46
C GLY A 142 0.11 -12.02 -2.09
N ASP A 143 1.20 -12.76 -2.03
CA ASP A 143 1.89 -13.05 -0.78
C ASP A 143 2.59 -11.80 -0.22
N LYS A 144 2.62 -11.71 1.11
CA LYS A 144 3.24 -10.58 1.83
C LYS A 144 4.76 -10.67 1.92
N ALA A 145 5.32 -11.81 1.61
CA ALA A 145 6.75 -12.04 1.57
C ALA A 145 7.05 -13.12 0.54
N ILE A 146 7.95 -12.81 -0.38
CA ILE A 146 8.40 -13.74 -1.41
C ILE A 146 9.92 -13.82 -1.40
N ARG A 147 10.43 -14.98 -1.85
CA ARG A 147 11.85 -15.18 -2.15
C ARG A 147 11.95 -15.97 -3.45
N LYS A 148 12.55 -15.36 -4.45
CA LYS A 148 12.64 -15.90 -5.80
C LYS A 148 14.06 -15.88 -6.32
N GLU A 149 14.34 -16.82 -7.19
CA GLU A 149 15.50 -16.84 -8.06
C GLU A 149 15.05 -16.61 -9.51
N PHE A 150 15.72 -15.73 -10.20
CA PHE A 150 15.49 -15.44 -11.62
C PHE A 150 16.78 -15.70 -12.40
N GLU A 151 16.69 -16.52 -13.42
CA GLU A 151 17.81 -16.79 -14.31
C GLU A 151 17.85 -15.78 -15.45
N LEU A 152 18.81 -14.87 -15.42
CA LEU A 152 19.06 -13.90 -16.47
C LEU A 152 19.99 -14.53 -17.51
N ASP A 153 19.44 -14.91 -18.67
CA ASP A 153 20.21 -15.36 -19.82
C ASP A 153 20.86 -14.15 -20.51
N LEU A 154 22.18 -14.07 -20.50
CA LEU A 154 22.93 -12.98 -21.08
C LEU A 154 22.96 -13.03 -22.60
N SER A 155 22.69 -14.18 -23.21
CA SER A 155 22.68 -14.34 -24.68
C SER A 155 21.58 -13.55 -25.40
N GLN A 156 20.55 -13.12 -24.65
CA GLN A 156 19.49 -12.27 -25.19
C GLN A 156 19.92 -10.82 -25.43
N PHE A 157 21.09 -10.42 -24.88
CA PHE A 157 21.68 -9.10 -25.08
C PHE A 157 22.82 -9.19 -26.08
N ASP A 158 22.92 -8.26 -27.03
CA ASP A 158 24.03 -8.19 -27.99
C ASP A 158 25.29 -7.63 -27.29
N LEU A 159 25.87 -8.44 -26.38
CA LEU A 159 26.98 -8.03 -25.54
C LEU A 159 28.30 -8.17 -26.26
N LYS A 160 29.12 -7.12 -26.17
CA LYS A 160 30.51 -7.09 -26.61
C LYS A 160 31.46 -7.05 -25.44
N GLN A 161 32.72 -7.35 -25.69
CA GLN A 161 33.76 -7.26 -24.67
C GLN A 161 33.89 -5.81 -24.17
N GLY A 162 33.69 -5.64 -22.86
CA GLY A 162 33.77 -4.33 -22.19
C GLY A 162 32.40 -3.70 -21.92
N ASP A 163 31.29 -4.24 -22.44
CA ASP A 163 29.94 -3.79 -22.09
C ASP A 163 29.64 -4.07 -20.60
N GLN A 164 28.80 -3.22 -20.03
CA GLN A 164 28.38 -3.34 -18.65
C GLN A 164 26.85 -3.52 -18.59
N LEU A 165 26.43 -4.49 -17.81
CA LEU A 165 25.04 -4.66 -17.42
C LEU A 165 24.86 -4.29 -15.94
N SER A 166 23.84 -3.53 -15.66
CA SER A 166 23.32 -3.34 -14.31
C SER A 166 21.84 -3.70 -14.28
N TYR A 167 21.35 -4.13 -13.13
CA TYR A 167 19.95 -4.48 -13.01
C TYR A 167 19.35 -4.00 -11.70
N VAL A 168 18.04 -3.86 -11.71
CA VAL A 168 17.21 -3.56 -10.53
C VAL A 168 16.02 -4.50 -10.55
N VAL A 169 15.72 -5.10 -9.41
CA VAL A 169 14.43 -5.80 -9.20
C VAL A 169 13.40 -4.77 -8.77
N SER A 170 12.31 -4.69 -9.50
CA SER A 170 11.15 -3.83 -9.20
C SER A 170 9.97 -4.69 -8.84
N VAL A 171 9.28 -4.37 -7.76
CA VAL A 171 8.06 -5.05 -7.31
C VAL A 171 6.94 -4.05 -7.10
N THR A 172 5.68 -4.50 -7.28
CA THR A 172 4.47 -3.71 -7.02
C THR A 172 3.50 -4.50 -6.17
N ASP A 173 2.71 -3.80 -5.38
CA ASP A 173 1.55 -4.24 -4.62
C ASP A 173 0.23 -3.97 -5.36
#